data_70d6f8105923c243e0db2d23bc6e11cb
#
_entry.id   70d6f8105923c243e0db2d23bc6e11cb
#
_cell.length_a   1.000
_cell.length_b   1.000
_cell.length_c   1.000
_cell.angle_alpha   90.00
_cell.angle_beta   90.00
_cell.angle_gamma   90.00
#
_symmetry.space_group_name_H-M   'P 1'
#
loop_
_entity.id
_entity.type
_entity.pdbx_description
1 polymer ?
#
loop_
_entity_poly.entity_id
_entity_poly.type
_entity_poly.pdbx_seq_one_letter_code
_entity_poly.pdbx_strand_id
1 'polypeptide(L)'
;STATYNPATGLMVATVGAGHNLTTTDSVRFAYEGIVFSCDTGSGPTNHPSPQSHHPYYNKPCPIVAYDETTITMDVGRALNGLQTHTFVSAVANAIVPAKGVGLSFTPTTATYNPETGMFSATIGKHGLHPGDYVKFLAGGVTFSCDTGSGPQNDSVPALGHPYYNHPCPIESVTRTSVSMFVGTGGTNVHTFVSAADNAIQAEKIHPIYK
;
A
#
# COMPACT_ATOMS: atom_id res chain seq x y z
N SER A 1 -17.01 8.51 9.21
CA SER A 1 -16.79 8.27 7.78
C SER A 1 -18.09 7.80 7.15
N THR A 2 -18.44 8.34 6.01
CA THR A 2 -19.63 7.96 5.23
C THR A 2 -19.20 7.73 3.78
N ALA A 3 -20.01 7.01 3.02
CA ALA A 3 -19.85 6.88 1.59
C ALA A 3 -21.19 6.87 0.89
N THR A 4 -21.25 7.35 -0.35
CA THR A 4 -22.40 7.23 -1.24
C THR A 4 -21.93 6.59 -2.54
N TYR A 5 -22.77 5.77 -3.13
CA TYR A 5 -22.52 5.16 -4.43
C TYR A 5 -23.70 5.38 -5.36
N ASN A 6 -23.41 5.86 -6.55
CA ASN A 6 -24.42 6.03 -7.60
C ASN A 6 -24.23 4.92 -8.66
N PRO A 7 -25.12 3.93 -8.71
CA PRO A 7 -24.99 2.78 -9.61
C PRO A 7 -25.13 3.16 -11.10
N ALA A 8 -25.84 4.26 -11.41
CA ALA A 8 -26.02 4.71 -12.80
C ALA A 8 -24.76 5.36 -13.38
N THR A 9 -23.99 6.07 -12.55
CA THR A 9 -22.77 6.74 -12.98
C THR A 9 -21.52 5.94 -12.65
N GLY A 10 -21.57 5.04 -11.68
CA GLY A 10 -20.42 4.31 -11.15
C GLY A 10 -19.58 5.13 -10.16
N LEU A 11 -20.05 6.32 -9.79
CA LEU A 11 -19.30 7.19 -8.89
C LEU A 11 -19.57 6.85 -7.43
N MET A 12 -18.51 6.78 -6.64
CA MET A 12 -18.54 6.70 -5.20
C MET A 12 -17.90 7.94 -4.61
N VAL A 13 -18.60 8.59 -3.67
CA VAL A 13 -18.06 9.69 -2.85
C VAL A 13 -17.85 9.17 -1.44
N ALA A 14 -16.65 9.35 -0.91
CA ALA A 14 -16.30 8.92 0.44
C ALA A 14 -15.77 10.08 1.28
N THR A 15 -16.28 10.21 2.50
CA THR A 15 -15.73 11.14 3.49
C THR A 15 -14.48 10.52 4.12
N VAL A 16 -13.32 11.11 3.85
CA VAL A 16 -12.01 10.67 4.33
C VAL A 16 -11.45 11.57 5.43
N GLY A 17 -12.09 12.72 5.65
CA GLY A 17 -11.70 13.70 6.66
C GLY A 17 -10.78 14.80 6.12
N ALA A 18 -10.71 15.92 6.86
CA ALA A 18 -9.87 17.05 6.49
C ALA A 18 -8.37 16.69 6.53
N GLY A 19 -7.59 17.35 5.68
CA GLY A 19 -6.13 17.15 5.64
C GLY A 19 -5.68 15.86 4.96
N HIS A 20 -6.53 15.21 4.16
CA HIS A 20 -6.16 13.98 3.44
C HIS A 20 -5.11 14.21 2.33
N ASN A 21 -4.92 15.44 1.86
CA ASN A 21 -3.95 15.84 0.83
C ASN A 21 -4.00 15.03 -0.48
N LEU A 22 -5.13 14.39 -0.76
CA LEU A 22 -5.36 13.63 -2.00
C LEU A 22 -5.96 14.55 -3.07
N THR A 23 -5.56 14.31 -4.31
CA THR A 23 -5.96 15.07 -5.49
C THR A 23 -6.39 14.14 -6.63
N THR A 24 -6.82 14.68 -7.76
CA THR A 24 -7.15 13.90 -8.96
C THR A 24 -5.93 13.24 -9.63
N THR A 25 -4.72 13.55 -9.19
CA THR A 25 -3.51 12.85 -9.65
C THR A 25 -3.19 11.60 -8.82
N ASP A 26 -3.93 11.40 -7.74
CA ASP A 26 -3.74 10.28 -6.83
C ASP A 26 -4.74 9.15 -7.10
N SER A 27 -4.46 8.00 -6.53
CA SER A 27 -5.34 6.84 -6.52
C SER A 27 -5.46 6.31 -5.10
N VAL A 28 -6.51 5.56 -4.84
CA VAL A 28 -6.72 4.88 -3.55
C VAL A 28 -6.86 3.38 -3.76
N ARG A 29 -6.63 2.61 -2.71
CA ARG A 29 -6.96 1.18 -2.64
C ARG A 29 -8.03 0.96 -1.58
N PHE A 30 -8.87 -0.02 -1.83
CA PHE A 30 -9.89 -0.46 -0.91
C PHE A 30 -9.41 -1.68 -0.13
N ALA A 31 -9.67 -1.70 1.17
CA ALA A 31 -9.56 -2.94 1.95
C ALA A 31 -10.61 -3.94 1.45
N TYR A 32 -10.25 -5.22 1.38
CA TYR A 32 -11.17 -6.29 1.03
C TYR A 32 -12.41 -6.25 1.95
N GLU A 33 -13.60 -6.20 1.33
CA GLU A 33 -14.88 -6.07 2.06
C GLU A 33 -14.92 -4.91 3.07
N GLY A 34 -14.09 -3.89 2.85
CA GLY A 34 -13.86 -2.80 3.81
C GLY A 34 -15.01 -1.81 3.93
N ILE A 35 -15.89 -1.73 2.95
CA ILE A 35 -17.07 -0.86 2.93
C ILE A 35 -18.31 -1.72 2.75
N VAL A 36 -19.33 -1.50 3.56
CA VAL A 36 -20.60 -2.22 3.47
C VAL A 36 -21.69 -1.27 3.04
N PHE A 37 -22.36 -1.62 1.96
CA PHE A 37 -23.60 -1.00 1.52
C PHE A 37 -24.76 -1.99 1.69
N SER A 38 -25.96 -1.46 1.88
CA SER A 38 -27.21 -2.22 1.81
C SER A 38 -27.97 -1.80 0.57
N CYS A 39 -28.53 -2.76 -0.16
CA CYS A 39 -29.49 -2.51 -1.23
C CYS A 39 -30.64 -3.52 -1.17
N ASP A 40 -31.81 -3.12 -1.71
CA ASP A 40 -32.97 -3.97 -1.82
C ASP A 40 -33.14 -4.39 -3.28
N THR A 41 -33.04 -5.69 -3.53
CA THR A 41 -33.24 -6.29 -4.85
C THR A 41 -34.64 -6.90 -5.02
N GLY A 42 -35.61 -6.56 -4.14
CA GLY A 42 -36.96 -7.04 -4.16
C GLY A 42 -37.28 -8.13 -3.13
N SER A 43 -36.31 -8.56 -2.36
CA SER A 43 -36.46 -9.55 -1.27
C SER A 43 -36.18 -8.96 0.11
N GLY A 44 -36.11 -7.63 0.19
CA GLY A 44 -35.70 -6.87 1.36
C GLY A 44 -34.23 -6.47 1.34
N PRO A 45 -33.83 -5.52 2.21
CA PRO A 45 -32.48 -4.99 2.24
C PRO A 45 -31.46 -6.06 2.63
N THR A 46 -30.40 -6.20 1.82
CA THR A 46 -29.26 -7.09 2.09
C THR A 46 -27.96 -6.30 2.10
N ASN A 47 -27.01 -6.72 2.96
CA ASN A 47 -25.71 -6.11 3.07
C ASN A 47 -24.76 -6.66 2.00
N HIS A 48 -24.05 -5.77 1.34
CA HIS A 48 -23.08 -6.06 0.29
C HIS A 48 -21.71 -5.49 0.69
N PRO A 49 -20.82 -6.31 1.29
CA PRO A 49 -19.43 -5.91 1.52
C PRO A 49 -18.69 -5.68 0.19
N SER A 50 -17.92 -4.62 0.11
CA SER A 50 -17.17 -4.22 -1.10
C SER A 50 -15.77 -3.70 -0.75
N PRO A 51 -14.76 -3.84 -1.66
CA PRO A 51 -14.80 -4.65 -2.87
C PRO A 51 -14.68 -6.15 -2.57
N GLN A 52 -15.29 -6.96 -3.40
CA GLN A 52 -15.09 -8.42 -3.45
C GLN A 52 -14.11 -8.76 -4.60
N SER A 53 -13.69 -10.03 -4.71
CA SER A 53 -12.67 -10.48 -5.66
C SER A 53 -12.99 -10.22 -7.14
N HIS A 54 -14.28 -10.11 -7.49
CA HIS A 54 -14.72 -9.79 -8.85
C HIS A 54 -14.81 -8.29 -9.16
N HIS A 55 -14.61 -7.42 -8.16
CA HIS A 55 -14.68 -5.97 -8.35
C HIS A 55 -13.50 -5.48 -9.20
N PRO A 56 -13.71 -4.54 -10.15
CA PRO A 56 -12.64 -4.04 -11.02
C PRO A 56 -11.40 -3.50 -10.29
N TYR A 57 -11.61 -2.91 -9.11
CA TYR A 57 -10.54 -2.36 -8.27
C TYR A 57 -10.16 -3.26 -7.08
N TYR A 58 -10.55 -4.54 -7.12
CA TYR A 58 -10.02 -5.50 -6.15
C TYR A 58 -8.50 -5.61 -6.29
N ASN A 59 -7.77 -5.32 -5.22
CA ASN A 59 -6.30 -5.25 -5.19
C ASN A 59 -5.65 -4.31 -6.25
N LYS A 60 -6.42 -3.38 -6.83
CA LYS A 60 -5.92 -2.42 -7.82
C LYS A 60 -6.15 -0.98 -7.36
N PRO A 61 -5.28 -0.04 -7.76
CA PRO A 61 -5.52 1.37 -7.54
C PRO A 61 -6.78 1.86 -8.25
N CYS A 62 -7.60 2.63 -7.54
CA CYS A 62 -8.77 3.31 -8.08
C CYS A 62 -8.45 4.81 -8.18
N PRO A 63 -8.50 5.42 -9.37
CA PRO A 63 -8.18 6.82 -9.54
C PRO A 63 -9.24 7.72 -8.87
N ILE A 64 -8.78 8.84 -8.30
CA ILE A 64 -9.64 9.90 -7.79
C ILE A 64 -10.02 10.79 -8.99
N VAL A 65 -11.33 10.99 -9.17
CA VAL A 65 -11.86 11.81 -10.28
C VAL A 65 -12.26 13.21 -9.84
N ALA A 66 -12.56 13.40 -8.54
CA ALA A 66 -12.78 14.71 -7.92
C ALA A 66 -12.48 14.64 -6.41
N TYR A 67 -12.23 15.78 -5.79
CA TYR A 67 -11.99 15.89 -4.35
C TYR A 67 -12.39 17.27 -3.84
N ASP A 68 -12.63 17.35 -2.53
CA ASP A 68 -12.73 18.59 -1.75
C ASP A 68 -11.91 18.44 -0.45
N GLU A 69 -12.10 19.34 0.50
CA GLU A 69 -11.35 19.35 1.77
C GLU A 69 -11.52 18.07 2.60
N THR A 70 -12.67 17.40 2.50
CA THR A 70 -13.05 16.29 3.37
C THR A 70 -13.44 15.02 2.61
N THR A 71 -13.69 15.12 1.32
CA THR A 71 -14.20 14.01 0.49
C THR A 71 -13.34 13.75 -0.73
N ILE A 72 -13.41 12.51 -1.22
CA ILE A 72 -12.90 12.10 -2.51
C ILE A 72 -13.99 11.40 -3.31
N THR A 73 -13.98 11.61 -4.61
CA THR A 73 -14.88 10.92 -5.57
C THR A 73 -14.05 10.00 -6.45
N MET A 74 -14.52 8.77 -6.60
CA MET A 74 -13.86 7.73 -7.40
C MET A 74 -14.85 7.12 -8.38
N ASP A 75 -14.40 6.78 -9.57
CA ASP A 75 -15.17 5.94 -10.50
C ASP A 75 -14.89 4.47 -10.18
N VAL A 76 -15.81 3.83 -9.46
CA VAL A 76 -15.70 2.42 -9.06
C VAL A 76 -16.43 1.47 -10.00
N GLY A 77 -16.94 1.99 -11.11
CA GLY A 77 -17.69 1.23 -12.10
C GLY A 77 -19.19 1.24 -11.83
N ARG A 78 -19.95 1.14 -12.91
CA ARG A 78 -21.41 1.08 -12.88
C ARG A 78 -21.89 -0.29 -12.43
N ALA A 79 -23.05 -0.32 -11.78
CA ALA A 79 -23.72 -1.59 -11.48
C ALA A 79 -24.16 -2.29 -12.77
N LEU A 80 -23.83 -3.57 -12.90
CA LEU A 80 -24.19 -4.37 -14.08
C LEU A 80 -25.65 -4.82 -14.07
N ASN A 81 -26.27 -4.93 -12.89
CA ASN A 81 -27.57 -5.56 -12.67
C ASN A 81 -28.52 -4.65 -11.89
N GLY A 82 -28.88 -3.51 -12.49
CA GLY A 82 -29.92 -2.66 -11.94
C GLY A 82 -29.44 -1.39 -11.25
N LEU A 83 -30.36 -0.48 -11.00
CA LEU A 83 -30.11 0.86 -10.46
C LEU A 83 -30.61 0.98 -9.00
N GLN A 84 -30.47 -0.08 -8.20
CA GLN A 84 -30.88 -0.06 -6.80
C GLN A 84 -30.11 0.99 -6.02
N THR A 85 -30.81 1.68 -5.13
CA THR A 85 -30.19 2.60 -4.18
C THR A 85 -29.32 1.81 -3.21
N HIS A 86 -28.06 2.23 -3.09
CA HIS A 86 -27.11 1.68 -2.13
C HIS A 86 -27.01 2.63 -0.93
N THR A 87 -27.40 2.13 0.24
CA THR A 87 -27.31 2.86 1.50
C THR A 87 -26.04 2.43 2.23
N PHE A 88 -25.23 3.38 2.62
CA PHE A 88 -24.03 3.11 3.42
C PHE A 88 -24.40 2.53 4.79
N VAL A 89 -23.76 1.43 5.16
CA VAL A 89 -23.96 0.76 6.45
C VAL A 89 -22.76 0.98 7.35
N SER A 90 -21.56 0.65 6.88
CA SER A 90 -20.36 0.75 7.69
C SER A 90 -19.09 0.72 6.83
N ALA A 91 -17.97 1.12 7.44
CA ALA A 91 -16.65 0.90 6.90
C ALA A 91 -15.68 0.51 8.02
N VAL A 92 -14.77 -0.41 7.73
CA VAL A 92 -13.68 -0.74 8.65
C VAL A 92 -12.66 0.40 8.71
N ALA A 93 -11.87 0.45 9.76
CA ALA A 93 -10.75 1.38 9.83
C ALA A 93 -9.79 1.16 8.64
N ASN A 94 -9.43 2.24 7.95
CA ASN A 94 -8.61 2.20 6.74
C ASN A 94 -9.26 1.42 5.57
N ALA A 95 -10.57 1.45 5.46
CA ALA A 95 -11.29 0.87 4.31
C ALA A 95 -10.83 1.46 2.98
N ILE A 96 -10.40 2.72 2.98
CA ILE A 96 -9.81 3.43 1.84
C ILE A 96 -8.45 3.95 2.30
N VAL A 97 -7.40 3.59 1.57
CA VAL A 97 -6.04 4.06 1.81
C VAL A 97 -5.47 4.64 0.52
N PRO A 98 -4.57 5.62 0.58
CA PRO A 98 -3.84 6.05 -0.62
C PRO A 98 -3.23 4.83 -1.31
N ALA A 99 -3.51 4.64 -2.59
CA ALA A 99 -2.96 3.53 -3.38
C ALA A 99 -1.46 3.70 -3.59
N LYS A 100 -1.04 4.91 -3.44
CA LYS A 100 0.32 5.36 -3.44
C LYS A 100 0.45 6.66 -2.71
N GLY A 101 1.31 6.65 -1.71
CA GLY A 101 2.03 7.86 -1.45
C GLY A 101 3.17 8.02 -2.47
N VAL A 102 3.00 8.84 -3.50
CA VAL A 102 4.16 9.60 -3.94
C VAL A 102 4.55 10.42 -2.74
N GLY A 103 5.72 10.08 -2.18
CA GLY A 103 6.19 10.72 -0.96
C GLY A 103 5.81 10.02 0.34
N LEU A 104 5.11 8.87 0.38
CA LEU A 104 5.08 8.06 1.58
C LEU A 104 6.48 7.52 1.83
N SER A 105 6.98 7.85 2.98
CA SER A 105 8.28 7.38 3.46
C SER A 105 8.12 6.77 4.85
N PHE A 106 8.93 5.78 5.13
CA PHE A 106 8.85 4.98 6.32
C PHE A 106 10.24 4.84 6.95
N THR A 107 10.27 4.96 8.27
CA THR A 107 11.47 4.67 9.06
C THR A 107 11.30 3.28 9.68
N PRO A 108 12.05 2.27 9.25
CA PRO A 108 12.04 0.96 9.87
C PRO A 108 12.37 1.03 11.36
N THR A 109 11.53 0.42 12.19
CA THR A 109 11.81 0.26 13.62
C THR A 109 12.59 -1.01 13.90
N THR A 110 12.41 -2.03 13.06
CA THR A 110 13.19 -3.26 13.03
C THR A 110 13.31 -3.75 11.60
N ALA A 111 14.37 -4.49 11.30
CA ALA A 111 14.50 -5.19 10.04
C ALA A 111 15.25 -6.51 10.21
N THR A 112 15.01 -7.44 9.30
CA THR A 112 15.74 -8.69 9.18
C THR A 112 16.19 -8.87 7.73
N TYR A 113 17.34 -9.47 7.56
CA TYR A 113 17.84 -9.91 6.26
C TYR A 113 18.35 -11.34 6.36
N ASN A 114 17.85 -12.20 5.49
CA ASN A 114 18.33 -13.56 5.34
C ASN A 114 19.23 -13.62 4.10
N PRO A 115 20.54 -13.75 4.24
CA PRO A 115 21.46 -13.73 3.11
C PRO A 115 21.35 -14.95 2.21
N GLU A 116 20.92 -16.09 2.72
CA GLU A 116 20.76 -17.32 1.91
C GLU A 116 19.55 -17.21 0.97
N THR A 117 18.44 -16.65 1.45
CA THR A 117 17.22 -16.49 0.65
C THR A 117 17.15 -15.14 -0.04
N GLY A 118 17.96 -14.17 0.35
CA GLY A 118 17.91 -12.80 -0.15
C GLY A 118 16.70 -11.99 0.34
N MET A 119 15.95 -12.51 1.31
CA MET A 119 14.76 -11.85 1.81
C MET A 119 15.09 -10.81 2.87
N PHE A 120 14.60 -9.61 2.62
CA PHE A 120 14.57 -8.51 3.58
C PHE A 120 13.15 -8.31 4.07
N SER A 121 12.98 -8.12 5.38
CA SER A 121 11.70 -7.75 5.99
C SER A 121 11.93 -6.58 6.95
N ALA A 122 11.01 -5.61 6.95
CA ALA A 122 11.08 -4.45 7.83
C ALA A 122 9.73 -4.13 8.46
N THR A 123 9.73 -3.80 9.75
CA THR A 123 8.58 -3.22 10.43
C THR A 123 8.61 -1.71 10.22
N ILE A 124 7.61 -1.20 9.51
CA ILE A 124 7.51 0.20 9.09
C ILE A 124 6.27 0.92 9.65
N GLY A 125 5.54 0.26 10.57
CA GLY A 125 4.28 0.77 11.08
C GLY A 125 3.12 0.55 10.11
N LYS A 126 1.99 1.18 10.37
CA LYS A 126 0.82 1.11 9.47
C LYS A 126 1.17 1.77 8.13
N HIS A 127 0.88 1.05 7.06
CA HIS A 127 1.29 1.52 5.72
C HIS A 127 0.24 1.34 4.65
N GLY A 128 -0.24 1.22 3.87
CA GLY A 128 -1.21 0.96 2.79
C GLY A 128 -0.54 0.31 1.57
N LEU A 129 0.68 -0.23 1.74
CA LEU A 129 1.39 -0.93 0.68
C LEU A 129 0.86 -2.35 0.49
N HIS A 130 0.98 -2.88 -0.72
CA HIS A 130 0.50 -4.21 -1.12
C HIS A 130 1.60 -4.99 -1.87
N PRO A 131 1.51 -6.31 -1.94
CA PRO A 131 2.37 -7.09 -2.84
C PRO A 131 2.27 -6.56 -4.28
N GLY A 132 3.42 -6.40 -4.93
CA GLY A 132 3.53 -5.81 -6.26
C GLY A 132 3.64 -4.27 -6.30
N ASP A 133 3.49 -3.57 -5.17
CA ASP A 133 3.94 -2.18 -5.07
C ASP A 133 5.47 -2.14 -5.03
N TYR A 134 6.02 -0.96 -5.27
CA TYR A 134 7.47 -0.77 -5.29
C TYR A 134 7.89 0.23 -4.23
N VAL A 135 9.03 -0.02 -3.64
CA VAL A 135 9.70 0.90 -2.74
C VAL A 135 11.11 1.20 -3.22
N LYS A 136 11.64 2.33 -2.82
CA LYS A 136 13.03 2.71 -3.02
C LYS A 136 13.69 2.86 -1.66
N PHE A 137 14.86 2.33 -1.53
CA PHE A 137 15.66 2.52 -0.34
C PHE A 137 16.47 3.81 -0.44
N LEU A 138 16.54 4.57 0.65
CA LEU A 138 17.53 5.62 0.79
C LEU A 138 18.92 4.98 0.80
N ALA A 139 19.87 5.55 0.06
CA ALA A 139 21.26 5.06 0.05
C ALA A 139 21.83 5.02 1.47
N GLY A 140 22.32 3.85 1.90
CA GLY A 140 22.78 3.65 3.27
C GLY A 140 21.71 3.80 4.34
N GLY A 141 20.42 3.72 3.97
CA GLY A 141 19.29 4.01 4.86
C GLY A 141 19.03 2.99 5.96
N VAL A 142 19.53 1.76 5.82
CA VAL A 142 19.37 0.71 6.82
C VAL A 142 20.74 0.18 7.20
N THR A 143 21.04 0.07 8.50
CA THR A 143 22.32 -0.41 8.97
C THR A 143 22.15 -1.75 9.67
N PHE A 144 22.95 -2.72 9.24
CA PHE A 144 23.12 -4.01 9.87
C PHE A 144 24.54 -4.16 10.42
N SER A 145 24.68 -4.94 11.47
CA SER A 145 25.97 -5.43 11.95
C SER A 145 26.14 -6.87 11.48
N CYS A 146 27.28 -7.19 10.87
CA CYS A 146 27.65 -8.57 10.56
C CYS A 146 29.10 -8.83 10.96
N ASP A 147 29.41 -10.09 11.30
CA ASP A 147 30.76 -10.53 11.62
C ASP A 147 31.30 -11.39 10.47
N THR A 148 32.34 -10.90 9.83
CA THR A 148 33.04 -11.60 8.73
C THR A 148 34.31 -12.30 9.20
N GLY A 149 34.48 -12.47 10.52
CA GLY A 149 35.65 -13.10 11.12
C GLY A 149 36.69 -12.14 11.70
N SER A 150 36.47 -10.83 11.59
CA SER A 150 37.29 -9.76 12.17
C SER A 150 36.57 -8.99 13.28
N GLY A 151 35.46 -9.57 13.78
CA GLY A 151 34.52 -8.93 14.70
C GLY A 151 33.39 -8.18 14.00
N PRO A 152 32.33 -7.82 14.76
CA PRO A 152 31.15 -7.19 14.19
C PRO A 152 31.49 -5.84 13.53
N GLN A 153 31.05 -5.68 12.28
CA GLN A 153 31.16 -4.45 11.51
C GLN A 153 29.78 -3.95 11.13
N ASN A 154 29.58 -2.64 11.12
CA ASN A 154 28.32 -2.03 10.69
C ASN A 154 28.36 -1.71 9.20
N ASP A 155 27.40 -2.27 8.46
CA ASP A 155 27.23 -2.02 7.04
C ASP A 155 25.91 -1.32 6.79
N SER A 156 25.96 -0.17 6.13
CA SER A 156 24.78 0.60 5.74
C SER A 156 24.37 0.27 4.31
N VAL A 157 23.13 -0.15 4.13
CA VAL A 157 22.60 -0.67 2.86
C VAL A 157 21.36 0.11 2.39
N PRO A 158 21.06 0.18 1.09
CA PRO A 158 21.91 -0.31 0.00
C PRO A 158 23.17 0.57 -0.19
N ALA A 159 24.29 -0.07 -0.43
CA ALA A 159 25.54 0.59 -0.80
C ALA A 159 25.65 0.74 -2.33
N LEU A 160 26.58 1.55 -2.80
CA LEU A 160 26.89 1.67 -4.22
C LEU A 160 27.26 0.28 -4.80
N GLY A 161 26.61 -0.06 -5.94
CA GLY A 161 26.76 -1.39 -6.57
C GLY A 161 25.68 -2.40 -6.18
N HIS A 162 24.87 -2.12 -5.15
CA HIS A 162 23.70 -2.96 -4.84
C HIS A 162 22.64 -2.85 -5.94
N PRO A 163 21.97 -3.94 -6.37
CA PRO A 163 20.96 -3.92 -7.45
C PRO A 163 19.83 -2.90 -7.22
N TYR A 164 19.45 -2.67 -5.96
CA TYR A 164 18.43 -1.70 -5.59
C TYR A 164 18.97 -0.36 -5.07
N TYR A 165 20.26 -0.07 -5.32
CA TYR A 165 20.80 1.26 -5.09
C TYR A 165 20.18 2.25 -6.08
N ASN A 166 19.37 3.18 -5.58
CA ASN A 166 18.57 4.12 -6.38
C ASN A 166 17.56 3.49 -7.37
N HIS A 167 17.25 2.19 -7.22
CA HIS A 167 16.28 1.50 -8.07
C HIS A 167 15.07 1.02 -7.25
N PRO A 168 13.87 1.00 -7.85
CA PRO A 168 12.68 0.46 -7.21
C PRO A 168 12.83 -1.04 -6.92
N CYS A 169 12.41 -1.44 -5.73
CA CYS A 169 12.37 -2.83 -5.27
C CYS A 169 10.90 -3.26 -5.14
N PRO A 170 10.46 -4.35 -5.78
CA PRO A 170 9.11 -4.85 -5.66
C PRO A 170 8.85 -5.46 -4.29
N ILE A 171 7.69 -5.14 -3.70
CA ILE A 171 7.21 -5.78 -2.47
C ILE A 171 6.62 -7.15 -2.81
N GLU A 172 7.08 -8.20 -2.15
CA GLU A 172 6.57 -9.56 -2.32
C GLU A 172 5.43 -9.88 -1.37
N SER A 173 5.55 -9.46 -0.12
CA SER A 173 4.50 -9.69 0.88
C SER A 173 4.42 -8.57 1.90
N VAL A 174 3.25 -8.45 2.53
CA VAL A 174 2.99 -7.45 3.57
C VAL A 174 2.22 -8.06 4.72
N THR A 175 2.41 -7.49 5.91
CA THR A 175 1.49 -7.62 7.03
C THR A 175 0.86 -6.26 7.31
N ARG A 176 0.14 -6.10 8.41
CA ARG A 176 -0.42 -4.80 8.81
C ARG A 176 0.65 -3.73 9.06
N THR A 177 1.85 -4.13 9.46
CA THR A 177 2.91 -3.23 9.92
C THR A 177 4.28 -3.52 9.32
N SER A 178 4.41 -4.51 8.46
CA SER A 178 5.68 -4.88 7.86
C SER A 178 5.56 -5.14 6.37
N VAL A 179 6.68 -5.00 5.68
CA VAL A 179 6.87 -5.33 4.27
C VAL A 179 8.02 -6.31 4.13
N SER A 180 7.93 -7.21 3.14
CA SER A 180 9.01 -8.14 2.79
C SER A 180 9.27 -8.11 1.29
N MET A 181 10.53 -8.21 0.91
CA MET A 181 10.96 -8.13 -0.48
C MET A 181 12.28 -8.87 -0.69
N PHE A 182 12.50 -9.35 -1.90
CA PHE A 182 13.77 -9.92 -2.29
C PHE A 182 14.75 -8.79 -2.64
N VAL A 183 15.88 -8.76 -1.96
CA VAL A 183 16.93 -7.74 -2.18
C VAL A 183 18.25 -8.34 -2.69
N GLY A 184 18.26 -9.62 -3.03
CA GLY A 184 19.45 -10.36 -3.47
C GLY A 184 20.05 -11.21 -2.37
N THR A 185 20.63 -12.33 -2.76
CA THR A 185 21.35 -13.23 -1.86
C THR A 185 22.74 -12.67 -1.54
N GLY A 186 23.22 -12.91 -0.34
CA GLY A 186 24.55 -12.52 0.14
C GLY A 186 25.37 -13.74 0.54
N GLY A 187 26.34 -13.52 1.43
CA GLY A 187 27.06 -14.59 2.11
C GLY A 187 26.19 -15.30 3.17
N THR A 188 26.82 -16.12 4.00
CA THR A 188 26.12 -16.87 5.07
C THR A 188 26.15 -16.18 6.43
N ASN A 189 26.71 -14.98 6.51
CA ASN A 189 26.87 -14.25 7.76
C ASN A 189 25.54 -13.74 8.29
N VAL A 190 25.34 -13.87 9.59
CA VAL A 190 24.17 -13.33 10.27
C VAL A 190 24.23 -11.80 10.27
N HIS A 191 23.13 -11.17 9.88
CA HIS A 191 22.96 -9.73 9.87
C HIS A 191 22.00 -9.30 10.99
N THR A 192 22.51 -8.53 11.93
CA THR A 192 21.71 -7.99 13.06
C THR A 192 21.35 -6.53 12.76
N PHE A 193 20.07 -6.20 12.80
CA PHE A 193 19.62 -4.82 12.61
C PHE A 193 20.17 -3.90 13.70
N VAL A 194 20.75 -2.79 13.28
CA VAL A 194 21.30 -1.77 14.18
C VAL A 194 20.42 -0.52 14.19
N SER A 195 20.13 0.02 13.01
CA SER A 195 19.35 1.27 12.89
C SER A 195 18.84 1.47 11.48
N ALA A 196 17.92 2.39 11.33
CA ALA A 196 17.55 2.93 10.04
C ALA A 196 17.50 4.47 10.10
N ALA A 197 17.86 5.10 8.99
CA ALA A 197 17.69 6.54 8.81
C ALA A 197 16.23 6.90 8.71
N ASP A 198 15.89 8.13 9.03
CA ASP A 198 14.55 8.65 8.79
C ASP A 198 14.18 8.53 7.31
N ASN A 199 12.98 8.02 7.04
CA ASN A 199 12.47 7.83 5.70
C ASN A 199 13.33 6.88 4.81
N ALA A 200 13.97 5.90 5.42
CA ALA A 200 14.87 4.94 4.75
C ALA A 200 14.17 4.13 3.64
N ILE A 201 12.86 3.95 3.73
CA ILE A 201 12.04 3.26 2.71
C ILE A 201 11.01 4.26 2.17
N GLN A 202 10.99 4.46 0.86
CA GLN A 202 10.10 5.39 0.18
C GLN A 202 9.24 4.64 -0.84
N ALA A 203 7.92 4.89 -0.84
CA ALA A 203 7.05 4.33 -1.87
C ALA A 203 7.34 4.97 -3.23
N GLU A 204 7.49 4.16 -4.27
CA GLU A 204 7.79 4.61 -5.62
C GLU A 204 6.56 4.52 -6.54
N LYS A 205 6.36 5.56 -7.38
CA LYS A 205 5.45 5.45 -8.53
C LYS A 205 6.16 4.71 -9.65
N ILE A 206 5.69 3.53 -9.98
CA ILE A 206 5.98 3.01 -11.31
C ILE A 206 4.81 3.38 -12.20
N HIS A 207 5.04 4.30 -13.12
CA HIS A 207 4.13 4.47 -14.24
C HIS A 207 4.17 3.19 -15.07
N PRO A 208 3.03 2.49 -15.31
CA PRO A 208 3.02 1.45 -16.29
C PRO A 208 3.39 2.08 -17.63
N ILE A 209 4.53 1.66 -18.19
CA ILE A 209 4.85 1.95 -19.57
C ILE A 209 3.88 1.11 -20.38
N TYR A 210 2.83 1.75 -20.90
CA TYR A 210 1.98 1.11 -21.91
C TYR A 210 2.87 0.87 -23.13
N LYS A 211 3.17 -0.39 -23.41
CA LYS A 211 3.67 -0.85 -24.71
C LYS A 211 2.49 -1.14 -25.62
#